data_ea165c893905cb3634a75f25506e4112
#
_entry.id   ea165c893905cb3634a75f25506e4112
#
_cell.length_a   1.000
_cell.length_b   1.000
_cell.length_c   1.000
_cell.angle_alpha   90.00
_cell.angle_beta   90.00
_cell.angle_gamma   90.00
#
_symmetry.space_group_name_H-M   'P 1'
#
loop_
_entity.id
_entity.type
_entity.pdbx_description
1 polymer ?
#
loop_
_entity_poly.entity_id
_entity_poly.type
_entity_poly.pdbx_seq_one_letter_code
_entity_poly.pdbx_strand_id
1 'polypeptide(L)'
;MCCIHLFINDMKVEGAEKMAEENKKKHHRGRRKKKGSSIVSNIILVIAIIVFAVSAYQLYGIFSEYNKGDKEYEKIQELVIHTEKKEDKQEEEVFSVDFAKLLEINSDVVGWIRFDEPSEINYPVVQGRDNSEYLKRTFEANTNKLGTLFVDVNNLGDFTGRNTFIYGHNMKNGSMFAQLLKYKDDSFYKEHPYFYIYTPDGKKRTYEIFSAAVVKDTSDSYIMEYADDAAFQKYIDYIKQQSAYPTTAEVTAASKIVSLSTCTNVRDDERYLVHGVMIKEEQVKQEGE
;
A
#
# COMPACT_ATOMS: atom_id res chain seq x y z
N MET A 1 4.37 -16.16 -1.66
CA MET A 1 5.14 -17.34 -1.28
C MET A 1 5.20 -17.42 0.21
N CYS A 2 4.48 -18.37 0.66
CA CYS A 2 3.83 -18.55 1.93
C CYS A 2 4.74 -19.12 3.02
N CYS A 3 4.38 -18.85 4.27
CA CYS A 3 4.42 -19.66 5.46
C CYS A 3 5.77 -20.19 5.98
N ILE A 4 6.14 -19.65 7.12
CA ILE A 4 6.58 -20.49 8.23
C ILE A 4 5.74 -20.07 9.46
N HIS A 5 4.70 -20.85 9.73
CA HIS A 5 4.00 -20.88 11.01
C HIS A 5 4.83 -21.76 11.95
N LEU A 6 5.35 -21.18 13.00
CA LEU A 6 5.92 -21.95 14.11
C LEU A 6 4.84 -22.12 15.16
N PHE A 7 4.47 -23.38 15.35
CA PHE A 7 3.69 -23.88 16.49
C PHE A 7 4.45 -23.63 17.79
N ILE A 8 3.86 -22.93 18.74
CA ILE A 8 4.11 -23.06 20.16
C ILE A 8 2.73 -23.07 20.83
N ASN A 9 2.27 -24.23 21.23
CA ASN A 9 1.19 -24.32 22.20
C ASN A 9 1.45 -25.46 23.18
N ASP A 10 1.41 -25.07 24.43
CA ASP A 10 1.01 -25.80 25.65
C ASP A 10 1.59 -27.19 25.93
N MET A 11 2.48 -27.21 26.90
CA MET A 11 2.51 -28.29 27.86
C MET A 11 2.34 -27.77 29.29
N LYS A 12 1.18 -28.11 29.84
CA LYS A 12 0.79 -27.87 31.23
C LYS A 12 1.73 -28.52 32.22
N VAL A 13 2.03 -27.76 33.25
CA VAL A 13 2.63 -28.18 34.47
C VAL A 13 1.63 -29.01 35.28
N GLU A 14 1.91 -30.28 35.51
CA GLU A 14 1.34 -31.08 36.60
C GLU A 14 2.33 -32.13 37.04
N GLY A 15 2.68 -32.13 38.33
CA GLY A 15 3.38 -33.27 38.95
C GLY A 15 4.67 -32.96 39.69
N ALA A 16 4.68 -31.96 40.57
CA ALA A 16 5.66 -31.90 41.65
C ALA A 16 5.03 -32.52 42.91
N GLU A 17 5.67 -33.44 43.48
CA GLU A 17 5.62 -34.00 44.82
C GLU A 17 5.45 -35.52 44.85
N LYS A 18 6.58 -36.20 44.95
CA LYS A 18 6.83 -37.31 45.86
C LYS A 18 8.15 -38.00 45.53
N MET A 19 9.04 -37.92 46.48
CA MET A 19 9.95 -38.93 47.03
C MET A 19 11.34 -38.37 47.25
N ALA A 20 11.46 -37.70 48.34
CA ALA A 20 12.70 -37.64 49.09
C ALA A 20 12.86 -38.99 49.85
N GLU A 21 14.10 -39.39 50.00
CA GLU A 21 14.66 -40.53 50.76
C GLU A 21 14.88 -41.81 49.98
N GLU A 22 16.11 -42.05 49.67
CA GLU A 22 16.99 -43.11 50.10
C GLU A 22 18.26 -43.30 49.24
N ASN A 23 19.34 -43.40 49.97
CA ASN A 23 20.60 -44.06 49.63
C ASN A 23 21.76 -43.29 48.99
N LYS A 24 22.61 -42.79 49.93
CA LYS A 24 24.05 -42.63 49.73
C LYS A 24 24.66 -43.95 49.34
N LYS A 25 25.09 -44.11 48.11
CA LYS A 25 26.26 -45.00 47.74
C LYS A 25 27.09 -44.26 46.71
N LYS A 26 28.31 -43.92 47.13
CA LYS A 26 29.42 -43.42 46.33
C LYS A 26 29.74 -44.41 45.19
N HIS A 27 29.49 -43.98 43.96
CA HIS A 27 30.17 -44.51 42.80
C HIS A 27 30.82 -43.40 42.01
N HIS A 28 32.14 -43.27 42.12
CA HIS A 28 32.97 -42.55 41.19
C HIS A 28 32.76 -43.16 39.78
N ARG A 29 31.87 -42.62 38.95
CA ARG A 29 31.85 -42.88 37.53
C ARG A 29 32.56 -41.73 36.82
N GLY A 30 33.75 -42.04 36.31
CA GLY A 30 34.53 -41.15 35.48
C GLY A 30 33.66 -40.56 34.33
N ARG A 31 33.62 -39.24 34.28
CA ARG A 31 32.91 -38.46 33.25
C ARG A 31 33.64 -38.62 31.91
N ARG A 32 33.33 -39.71 31.14
CA ARG A 32 33.75 -39.84 29.74
C ARG A 32 33.17 -38.67 28.98
N LYS A 33 33.99 -37.65 28.68
CA LYS A 33 33.67 -36.59 27.74
C LYS A 33 33.34 -37.24 26.39
N LYS A 34 32.06 -37.22 25.99
CA LYS A 34 31.62 -37.67 24.68
C LYS A 34 32.18 -36.69 23.64
N LYS A 35 33.35 -36.97 23.04
CA LYS A 35 33.95 -36.20 21.93
C LYS A 35 33.04 -36.10 20.69
N GLY A 36 32.06 -36.98 20.54
CA GLY A 36 31.11 -36.95 19.40
C GLY A 36 30.06 -35.83 19.46
N SER A 37 29.69 -35.34 20.67
CA SER A 37 28.70 -34.28 20.85
C SER A 37 29.19 -32.90 20.35
N SER A 38 30.50 -32.63 20.40
CA SER A 38 31.05 -31.34 19.96
C SER A 38 31.15 -31.24 18.43
N ILE A 39 31.39 -32.32 17.72
CA ILE A 39 31.48 -32.30 16.24
C ILE A 39 30.10 -32.07 15.63
N VAL A 40 29.09 -32.79 16.11
CA VAL A 40 27.69 -32.59 15.65
C VAL A 40 27.21 -31.16 15.96
N SER A 41 27.51 -30.66 17.16
CA SER A 41 27.16 -29.27 17.52
C SER A 41 27.84 -28.23 16.61
N ASN A 42 29.14 -28.46 16.29
CA ASN A 42 29.85 -27.55 15.37
C ASN A 42 29.33 -27.61 13.95
N ILE A 43 28.92 -28.78 13.46
CA ILE A 43 28.29 -28.92 12.14
C ILE A 43 26.95 -28.16 12.10
N ILE A 44 26.13 -28.33 13.14
CA ILE A 44 24.84 -27.61 13.25
C ILE A 44 25.08 -26.08 13.28
N LEU A 45 26.08 -25.63 14.03
CA LEU A 45 26.44 -24.20 14.11
C LEU A 45 26.87 -23.67 12.75
N VAL A 46 27.72 -24.40 12.01
CA VAL A 46 28.16 -23.99 10.66
C VAL A 46 26.97 -23.90 9.70
N ILE A 47 26.05 -24.89 9.72
CA ILE A 47 24.82 -24.85 8.90
C ILE A 47 23.96 -23.64 9.28
N ALA A 48 23.79 -23.38 10.58
CA ALA A 48 23.01 -22.21 11.04
C ALA A 48 23.63 -20.88 10.56
N ILE A 49 24.96 -20.74 10.60
CA ILE A 49 25.67 -19.57 10.10
C ILE A 49 25.45 -19.39 8.58
N ILE A 50 25.55 -20.50 7.81
CA ILE A 50 25.31 -20.45 6.36
C ILE A 50 23.87 -20.01 6.06
N VAL A 51 22.89 -20.61 6.73
CA VAL A 51 21.47 -20.24 6.57
C VAL A 51 21.26 -18.77 6.92
N PHE A 52 21.84 -18.31 8.03
CA PHE A 52 21.77 -16.91 8.43
C PHE A 52 22.39 -15.97 7.38
N ALA A 53 23.57 -16.31 6.87
CA ALA A 53 24.26 -15.50 5.86
C ALA A 53 23.45 -15.41 4.54
N VAL A 54 22.87 -16.53 4.09
CA VAL A 54 22.01 -16.56 2.90
C VAL A 54 20.76 -15.73 3.12
N SER A 55 20.11 -15.86 4.28
CA SER A 55 18.92 -15.07 4.63
C SER A 55 19.22 -13.57 4.71
N ALA A 56 20.35 -13.20 5.32
CA ALA A 56 20.79 -11.81 5.40
C ALA A 56 21.07 -11.22 4.00
N TYR A 57 21.70 -11.99 3.11
CA TYR A 57 21.94 -11.57 1.72
C TYR A 57 20.64 -11.36 0.95
N GLN A 58 19.65 -12.27 1.11
CA GLN A 58 18.33 -12.10 0.47
C GLN A 58 17.58 -10.88 0.99
N LEU A 59 17.60 -10.66 2.31
CA LEU A 59 17.01 -9.46 2.92
C LEU A 59 17.67 -8.18 2.41
N TYR A 60 18.99 -8.15 2.34
CA TYR A 60 19.72 -7.01 1.77
C TYR A 60 19.30 -6.73 0.33
N GLY A 61 19.13 -7.77 -0.50
CA GLY A 61 18.65 -7.63 -1.87
C GLY A 61 17.27 -6.98 -1.95
N ILE A 62 16.32 -7.42 -1.10
CA ILE A 62 14.96 -6.86 -1.04
C ILE A 62 14.99 -5.39 -0.60
N PHE A 63 15.73 -5.05 0.47
CA PHE A 63 15.85 -3.67 0.94
C PHE A 63 16.53 -2.75 -0.09
N SER A 64 17.56 -3.27 -0.78
CA SER A 64 18.23 -2.52 -1.85
C SER A 64 17.29 -2.22 -3.02
N GLU A 65 16.43 -3.18 -3.40
CA GLU A 65 15.44 -3.00 -4.45
C GLU A 65 14.40 -1.92 -4.06
N TYR A 66 13.86 -1.97 -2.85
CA TYR A 66 12.93 -0.97 -2.33
C TYR A 66 13.56 0.43 -2.30
N ASN A 67 14.74 0.54 -1.73
CA ASN A 67 15.45 1.82 -1.62
C ASN A 67 15.77 2.44 -2.99
N LYS A 68 16.02 1.63 -4.02
CA LYS A 68 16.21 2.15 -5.39
C LYS A 68 14.92 2.73 -5.97
N GLY A 69 13.80 2.04 -5.76
CA GLY A 69 12.50 2.54 -6.20
C GLY A 69 12.06 3.79 -5.45
N ASP A 70 12.20 3.82 -4.12
CA ASP A 70 11.86 4.99 -3.32
C ASP A 70 12.67 6.23 -3.75
N LYS A 71 13.98 6.08 -3.99
CA LYS A 71 14.84 7.16 -4.50
C LYS A 71 14.45 7.64 -5.91
N GLU A 72 13.95 6.74 -6.77
CA GLU A 72 13.42 7.14 -8.07
C GLU A 72 12.22 8.06 -7.90
N TYR A 73 11.26 7.69 -7.02
CA TYR A 73 10.08 8.51 -6.75
C TYR A 73 10.42 9.82 -6.03
N GLU A 74 11.35 9.83 -5.07
CA GLU A 74 11.87 11.06 -4.44
C GLU A 74 12.43 12.01 -5.48
N LYS A 75 13.28 11.52 -6.39
CA LYS A 75 13.85 12.32 -7.48
C LYS A 75 12.78 12.87 -8.44
N ILE A 76 11.74 12.08 -8.76
CA ILE A 76 10.63 12.53 -9.60
C ILE A 76 9.87 13.63 -8.87
N GLN A 77 9.58 13.46 -7.57
CA GLN A 77 8.92 14.48 -6.76
C GLN A 77 9.71 15.79 -6.74
N GLU A 78 11.01 15.73 -6.48
CA GLU A 78 11.91 16.91 -6.48
C GLU A 78 11.93 17.61 -7.85
N LEU A 79 11.81 16.85 -8.95
CA LEU A 79 11.86 17.39 -10.31
C LEU A 79 10.58 18.12 -10.71
N VAL A 80 9.40 17.63 -10.26
CA VAL A 80 8.11 18.04 -10.82
C VAL A 80 7.17 18.72 -9.83
N ILE A 81 7.45 18.67 -8.52
CA ILE A 81 6.62 19.31 -7.51
C ILE A 81 7.14 20.72 -7.25
N HIS A 82 6.26 21.70 -7.37
CA HIS A 82 6.53 23.09 -7.00
C HIS A 82 5.55 23.50 -5.90
N THR A 83 6.09 24.11 -4.85
CA THR A 83 5.31 24.65 -3.74
C THR A 83 5.63 26.14 -3.62
N GLU A 84 4.69 27.01 -4.01
CA GLU A 84 4.83 28.46 -3.86
C GLU A 84 4.13 28.93 -2.60
N LYS A 85 4.84 29.73 -1.78
CA LYS A 85 4.24 30.48 -0.67
C LYS A 85 3.74 31.81 -1.20
N LYS A 86 2.44 32.06 -1.12
CA LYS A 86 1.88 33.40 -1.38
C LYS A 86 2.25 34.32 -0.23
N GLU A 87 2.98 35.40 -0.54
CA GLU A 87 3.45 36.40 0.44
C GLU A 87 2.33 37.24 1.06
N ASP A 88 1.06 37.16 0.58
CA ASP A 88 -0.03 37.99 1.07
C ASP A 88 -1.28 37.15 1.38
N LYS A 89 -1.64 37.15 2.66
CA LYS A 89 -2.84 36.58 3.30
C LYS A 89 -2.90 35.07 3.46
N GLN A 90 -2.63 34.63 4.73
CA GLN A 90 -2.92 33.27 5.25
C GLN A 90 -2.50 32.14 4.30
N GLU A 91 -1.26 31.78 4.47
CA GLU A 91 -0.51 30.57 4.07
C GLU A 91 -1.34 29.44 3.40
N GLU A 92 -1.83 29.61 2.18
CA GLU A 92 -2.15 28.50 1.32
C GLU A 92 -0.93 28.20 0.44
N GLU A 93 -0.20 27.15 0.76
CA GLU A 93 0.81 26.62 -0.13
C GLU A 93 0.15 26.14 -1.42
N VAL A 94 0.52 26.75 -2.55
CA VAL A 94 0.02 26.30 -3.87
C VAL A 94 0.90 25.14 -4.31
N PHE A 95 0.36 23.93 -4.24
CA PHE A 95 0.97 22.73 -4.78
C PHE A 95 0.67 22.61 -6.27
N SER A 96 1.68 22.47 -7.11
CA SER A 96 1.53 22.22 -8.54
C SER A 96 2.45 21.10 -9.01
N VAL A 97 2.11 20.50 -10.14
CA VAL A 97 2.85 19.38 -10.75
C VAL A 97 3.20 19.75 -12.19
N ASP A 98 4.48 19.64 -12.54
CA ASP A 98 4.97 19.84 -13.90
C ASP A 98 4.71 18.58 -14.76
N PHE A 99 3.52 18.54 -15.37
CA PHE A 99 3.13 17.44 -16.25
C PHE A 99 3.92 17.41 -17.56
N ALA A 100 4.50 18.54 -18.01
CA ALA A 100 5.33 18.54 -19.20
C ALA A 100 6.57 17.68 -18.98
N LYS A 101 7.26 17.83 -17.84
CA LYS A 101 8.40 16.97 -17.49
C LYS A 101 7.99 15.51 -17.25
N LEU A 102 6.84 15.26 -16.62
CA LEU A 102 6.36 13.89 -16.42
C LEU A 102 6.10 13.18 -17.76
N LEU A 103 5.48 13.87 -18.73
CA LEU A 103 5.21 13.33 -20.07
C LEU A 103 6.49 13.06 -20.87
N GLU A 104 7.56 13.82 -20.65
CA GLU A 104 8.88 13.54 -21.24
C GLU A 104 9.50 12.24 -20.70
N ILE A 105 9.26 11.92 -19.41
CA ILE A 105 9.76 10.69 -18.76
C ILE A 105 8.87 9.50 -19.12
N ASN A 106 7.55 9.66 -19.03
CA ASN A 106 6.60 8.59 -19.31
C ASN A 106 5.28 9.15 -19.87
N SER A 107 5.03 8.84 -21.15
CA SER A 107 3.83 9.29 -21.87
C SER A 107 2.52 8.69 -21.36
N ASP A 108 2.59 7.62 -20.54
CA ASP A 108 1.43 6.95 -19.98
C ASP A 108 0.87 7.66 -18.71
N VAL A 109 1.51 8.78 -18.29
CA VAL A 109 1.04 9.54 -17.14
C VAL A 109 -0.33 10.16 -17.41
N VAL A 110 -1.26 9.91 -16.50
CA VAL A 110 -2.64 10.42 -16.57
C VAL A 110 -3.01 11.32 -15.38
N GLY A 111 -2.17 11.31 -14.32
CA GLY A 111 -2.42 12.10 -13.15
C GLY A 111 -1.32 12.02 -12.11
N TRP A 112 -1.53 12.76 -11.04
CA TRP A 112 -0.74 12.74 -9.82
C TRP A 112 -1.68 12.66 -8.64
N ILE A 113 -1.55 11.65 -7.76
CA ILE A 113 -2.33 11.53 -6.53
C ILE A 113 -1.53 12.03 -5.34
N ARG A 114 -2.18 12.79 -4.46
CA ARG A 114 -1.60 13.30 -3.22
C ARG A 114 -2.63 13.27 -2.10
N PHE A 115 -2.13 12.93 -0.89
CA PHE A 115 -2.83 13.13 0.36
C PHE A 115 -2.08 14.19 1.19
N ASP A 116 -2.78 14.96 2.00
CA ASP A 116 -2.12 15.78 3.01
C ASP A 116 -1.58 14.88 4.13
N GLU A 117 -2.42 13.97 4.61
CA GLU A 117 -2.07 12.81 5.41
C GLU A 117 -2.89 11.59 4.94
N PRO A 118 -2.27 10.44 4.73
CA PRO A 118 -0.84 10.15 4.92
C PRO A 118 0.02 10.73 3.77
N SER A 119 0.94 11.64 4.11
CA SER A 119 1.77 12.39 3.14
C SER A 119 2.70 11.51 2.30
N GLU A 120 2.91 10.26 2.72
CA GLU A 120 3.64 9.26 1.94
C GLU A 120 2.94 8.90 0.61
N ILE A 121 1.61 9.12 0.49
CA ILE A 121 0.90 8.92 -0.79
C ILE A 121 1.00 10.21 -1.60
N ASN A 122 2.04 10.29 -2.43
CA ASN A 122 2.35 11.43 -3.27
C ASN A 122 3.08 10.94 -4.53
N TYR A 123 2.34 10.45 -5.52
CA TYR A 123 2.88 9.66 -6.64
C TYR A 123 2.25 10.02 -7.98
N PRO A 124 3.00 9.85 -9.09
CA PRO A 124 2.41 9.84 -10.43
C PRO A 124 1.47 8.65 -10.59
N VAL A 125 0.43 8.84 -11.38
CA VAL A 125 -0.54 7.82 -11.78
C VAL A 125 -0.47 7.65 -13.29
N VAL A 126 -0.33 6.41 -13.75
CA VAL A 126 -0.24 6.07 -15.16
C VAL A 126 -1.45 5.26 -15.63
N GLN A 127 -1.63 5.12 -16.94
CA GLN A 127 -2.51 4.13 -17.52
C GLN A 127 -1.77 3.35 -18.59
N GLY A 128 -1.49 2.08 -18.34
CA GLY A 128 -0.80 1.19 -19.25
C GLY A 128 -1.74 0.55 -20.28
N ARG A 129 -1.18 -0.36 -21.08
CA ARG A 129 -1.93 -1.13 -22.09
C ARG A 129 -2.78 -2.24 -21.49
N ASP A 130 -2.45 -2.66 -20.27
CA ASP A 130 -3.15 -3.66 -19.47
C ASP A 130 -2.89 -3.44 -17.97
N ASN A 131 -3.63 -4.15 -17.11
CA ASN A 131 -3.53 -4.03 -15.65
C ASN A 131 -2.30 -4.77 -15.06
N SER A 132 -1.39 -5.30 -15.86
CA SER A 132 -0.17 -5.99 -15.41
C SER A 132 1.12 -5.23 -15.68
N GLU A 133 1.13 -4.32 -16.64
CA GLU A 133 2.32 -3.60 -17.11
C GLU A 133 3.05 -2.88 -15.98
N TYR A 134 2.32 -2.16 -15.13
CA TYR A 134 2.89 -1.35 -14.05
C TYR A 134 2.96 -2.05 -12.69
N LEU A 135 2.60 -3.32 -12.59
CA LEU A 135 2.75 -4.08 -11.34
C LEU A 135 4.21 -4.25 -10.90
N LYS A 136 5.16 -4.27 -11.84
CA LYS A 136 6.60 -4.44 -11.57
C LYS A 136 7.46 -3.49 -12.39
N ARG A 137 6.89 -2.40 -12.83
CA ARG A 137 7.55 -1.38 -13.63
C ARG A 137 7.36 -0.03 -12.97
N THR A 138 8.46 0.64 -12.60
CA THR A 138 8.42 1.99 -12.04
C THR A 138 8.06 3.02 -13.11
N PHE A 139 7.88 4.27 -12.68
CA PHE A 139 7.54 5.36 -13.57
C PHE A 139 8.59 5.61 -14.65
N GLU A 140 9.89 5.49 -14.32
CA GLU A 140 11.01 5.57 -15.28
C GLU A 140 11.20 4.25 -16.09
N ALA A 141 10.25 3.33 -16.08
CA ALA A 141 10.29 2.05 -16.78
C ALA A 141 11.31 1.03 -16.24
N ASN A 142 11.85 1.20 -15.04
CA ASN A 142 12.75 0.23 -14.42
C ASN A 142 11.94 -0.96 -13.83
N THR A 143 12.52 -2.17 -13.91
CA THR A 143 11.93 -3.34 -13.24
C THR A 143 12.13 -3.22 -11.73
N ASN A 144 11.03 -3.12 -10.98
CA ASN A 144 11.06 -3.01 -9.53
C ASN A 144 9.71 -3.47 -8.95
N LYS A 145 9.73 -4.11 -7.77
CA LYS A 145 8.54 -4.61 -7.09
C LYS A 145 7.60 -3.52 -6.55
N LEU A 146 8.07 -2.27 -6.43
CA LEU A 146 7.21 -1.14 -6.09
C LEU A 146 6.13 -0.92 -7.15
N GLY A 147 6.46 -1.15 -8.42
CA GLY A 147 5.57 -0.81 -9.51
C GLY A 147 5.30 0.71 -9.59
N THR A 148 4.20 1.06 -10.23
CA THR A 148 3.65 2.44 -10.29
C THR A 148 2.17 2.36 -9.95
N LEU A 149 1.58 3.44 -9.42
CA LEU A 149 0.13 3.56 -9.30
C LEU A 149 -0.48 3.66 -10.68
N PHE A 150 -1.53 2.88 -10.97
CA PHE A 150 -2.11 2.87 -12.31
C PHE A 150 -3.63 2.82 -12.31
N VAL A 151 -4.22 3.48 -13.30
CA VAL A 151 -5.65 3.44 -13.59
C VAL A 151 -5.98 2.14 -14.32
N ASP A 152 -7.13 1.53 -13.97
CA ASP A 152 -7.63 0.34 -14.69
C ASP A 152 -7.76 0.60 -16.18
N VAL A 153 -7.32 -0.35 -17.00
CA VAL A 153 -7.31 -0.23 -18.47
C VAL A 153 -8.71 0.00 -19.06
N ASN A 154 -9.77 -0.43 -18.38
CA ASN A 154 -11.16 -0.24 -18.80
C ASN A 154 -11.74 1.11 -18.37
N ASN A 155 -11.04 1.89 -17.55
CA ASN A 155 -11.47 3.21 -17.15
C ASN A 155 -10.97 4.30 -18.10
N LEU A 156 -11.61 5.47 -18.07
CA LEU A 156 -11.11 6.67 -18.73
C LEU A 156 -9.97 7.26 -17.90
N GLY A 157 -8.80 7.44 -18.51
CA GLY A 157 -7.62 8.00 -17.85
C GLY A 157 -7.74 9.48 -17.45
N ASP A 158 -8.76 10.17 -17.93
CA ASP A 158 -9.05 11.60 -17.64
C ASP A 158 -9.90 11.81 -16.37
N PHE A 159 -10.26 10.74 -15.66
CA PHE A 159 -11.09 10.77 -14.45
C PHE A 159 -12.52 11.35 -14.67
N THR A 160 -13.02 11.34 -15.89
CA THR A 160 -14.37 11.82 -16.21
C THR A 160 -15.44 10.75 -16.04
N GLY A 161 -15.07 9.49 -15.96
CA GLY A 161 -15.96 8.36 -15.74
C GLY A 161 -16.70 8.42 -14.40
N ARG A 162 -17.75 7.58 -14.26
CA ARG A 162 -18.54 7.49 -13.02
C ARG A 162 -17.69 6.97 -11.86
N ASN A 163 -16.83 5.99 -12.12
CA ASN A 163 -15.91 5.42 -11.14
C ASN A 163 -14.58 5.09 -11.82
N THR A 164 -13.49 5.63 -11.31
CA THR A 164 -12.14 5.35 -11.80
C THR A 164 -11.36 4.59 -10.74
N PHE A 165 -10.90 3.37 -11.08
CA PHE A 165 -10.07 2.58 -10.20
C PHE A 165 -8.59 2.92 -10.37
N ILE A 166 -7.91 3.14 -9.25
CA ILE A 166 -6.45 3.27 -9.18
C ILE A 166 -5.92 2.13 -8.32
N TYR A 167 -4.98 1.37 -8.86
CA TYR A 167 -4.32 0.26 -8.18
C TYR A 167 -2.93 0.67 -7.70
N GLY A 168 -2.52 0.15 -6.56
CA GLY A 168 -1.19 0.33 -6.01
C GLY A 168 -0.82 -0.77 -5.02
N HIS A 169 0.47 -1.07 -4.93
CA HIS A 169 0.94 -2.08 -3.99
C HIS A 169 0.84 -1.63 -2.53
N ASN A 170 0.60 -2.61 -1.64
CA ASN A 170 0.81 -2.46 -0.20
C ASN A 170 2.23 -2.93 0.14
N MET A 171 3.18 -2.01 0.10
CA MET A 171 4.59 -2.30 0.32
C MET A 171 4.93 -2.40 1.81
N LYS A 172 5.80 -3.34 2.18
CA LYS A 172 6.22 -3.56 3.58
C LYS A 172 7.02 -2.40 4.17
N ASN A 173 7.65 -1.59 3.33
CA ASN A 173 8.35 -0.37 3.75
C ASN A 173 7.43 0.84 3.91
N GLY A 174 6.13 0.68 3.66
CA GLY A 174 5.13 1.74 3.82
C GLY A 174 4.90 2.60 2.59
N SER A 175 5.61 2.37 1.47
CA SER A 175 5.44 3.13 0.23
C SER A 175 4.22 2.67 -0.59
N MET A 176 3.95 3.35 -1.68
CA MET A 176 2.79 3.19 -2.55
C MET A 176 1.46 3.35 -1.79
N PHE A 177 0.54 2.39 -1.92
CA PHE A 177 -0.75 2.42 -1.23
C PHE A 177 -0.76 1.71 0.14
N ALA A 178 0.42 1.41 0.71
CA ALA A 178 0.48 0.79 2.04
C ALA A 178 -0.21 1.64 3.12
N GLN A 179 -0.10 2.95 3.02
CA GLN A 179 -0.66 3.90 3.99
C GLN A 179 -2.19 4.03 3.92
N LEU A 180 -2.86 3.55 2.85
CA LEU A 180 -4.32 3.47 2.82
C LEU A 180 -4.89 2.64 3.97
N LEU A 181 -4.11 1.69 4.51
CA LEU A 181 -4.53 0.88 5.66
C LEU A 181 -4.73 1.68 6.95
N LYS A 182 -4.24 2.93 7.04
CA LYS A 182 -4.55 3.85 8.15
C LYS A 182 -6.04 4.16 8.21
N TYR A 183 -6.75 4.15 7.08
CA TYR A 183 -8.20 4.33 6.99
C TYR A 183 -9.01 3.13 7.51
N LYS A 184 -8.39 2.11 8.11
CA LYS A 184 -9.09 1.14 8.96
C LYS A 184 -9.56 1.77 10.26
N ASP A 185 -8.95 2.87 10.67
CA ASP A 185 -9.28 3.63 11.86
C ASP A 185 -10.22 4.79 11.50
N ASP A 186 -11.41 4.78 12.08
CA ASP A 186 -12.44 5.83 11.96
C ASP A 186 -11.92 7.21 12.43
N SER A 187 -11.06 7.25 13.44
CA SER A 187 -10.47 8.49 13.92
C SER A 187 -9.54 9.11 12.88
N PHE A 188 -8.74 8.29 12.20
CA PHE A 188 -7.87 8.75 11.13
C PHE A 188 -8.66 9.31 9.94
N TYR A 189 -9.74 8.62 9.54
CA TYR A 189 -10.65 9.12 8.51
C TYR A 189 -11.24 10.50 8.86
N LYS A 190 -11.71 10.68 10.11
CA LYS A 190 -12.32 11.95 10.55
C LYS A 190 -11.37 13.13 10.54
N GLU A 191 -10.08 12.88 10.79
CA GLU A 191 -9.04 13.89 10.77
C GLU A 191 -8.54 14.19 9.34
N HIS A 192 -8.56 13.17 8.44
CA HIS A 192 -7.96 13.24 7.11
C HIS A 192 -8.89 12.71 6.01
N PRO A 193 -10.09 13.31 5.83
CA PRO A 193 -11.11 12.77 4.93
C PRO A 193 -10.84 13.02 3.43
N TYR A 194 -9.77 13.73 3.06
CA TYR A 194 -9.58 14.19 1.69
C TYR A 194 -8.31 13.65 1.03
N PHE A 195 -8.39 13.50 -0.30
CA PHE A 195 -7.24 13.34 -1.18
C PHE A 195 -7.42 14.13 -2.47
N TYR A 196 -6.33 14.31 -3.20
CA TYR A 196 -6.28 15.15 -4.39
C TYR A 196 -5.73 14.39 -5.58
N ILE A 197 -6.31 14.66 -6.76
CA ILE A 197 -5.78 14.21 -8.05
C ILE A 197 -5.57 15.44 -8.92
N TYR A 198 -4.33 15.58 -9.40
CA TYR A 198 -3.91 16.56 -10.38
C TYR A 198 -3.83 15.88 -11.74
N THR A 199 -4.20 16.57 -12.81
CA THR A 199 -4.23 16.00 -14.17
C THR A 199 -3.54 16.91 -15.18
N PRO A 200 -3.06 16.35 -16.33
CA PRO A 200 -2.31 17.12 -17.33
C PRO A 200 -3.05 18.31 -17.94
N ASP A 201 -4.39 18.34 -17.85
CA ASP A 201 -5.23 19.48 -18.28
C ASP A 201 -5.23 20.64 -17.28
N GLY A 202 -4.32 20.64 -16.29
CA GLY A 202 -4.17 21.70 -15.30
C GLY A 202 -5.21 21.70 -14.20
N LYS A 203 -5.93 20.61 -14.00
CA LYS A 203 -6.98 20.55 -12.97
C LYS A 203 -6.50 19.88 -11.70
N LYS A 204 -6.96 20.39 -10.56
CA LYS A 204 -6.94 19.76 -9.26
C LYS A 204 -8.35 19.30 -8.90
N ARG A 205 -8.52 18.04 -8.61
CA ARG A 205 -9.76 17.44 -8.15
C ARG A 205 -9.62 17.03 -6.70
N THR A 206 -10.51 17.52 -5.84
CA THR A 206 -10.59 17.17 -4.43
C THR A 206 -11.65 16.08 -4.25
N TYR A 207 -11.25 15.00 -3.61
CA TYR A 207 -12.11 13.88 -3.28
C TYR A 207 -12.30 13.78 -1.77
N GLU A 208 -13.55 13.58 -1.33
CA GLU A 208 -13.91 13.26 0.05
C GLU A 208 -14.13 11.75 0.16
N ILE A 209 -13.47 11.10 1.12
CA ILE A 209 -13.61 9.67 1.34
C ILE A 209 -15.00 9.36 1.88
N PHE A 210 -15.72 8.44 1.25
CA PHE A 210 -17.07 8.04 1.66
C PHE A 210 -17.20 6.56 2.01
N SER A 211 -16.17 5.75 1.78
CA SER A 211 -16.14 4.34 2.17
C SER A 211 -14.70 3.83 2.24
N ALA A 212 -14.43 2.99 3.23
CA ALA A 212 -13.20 2.25 3.35
C ALA A 212 -13.49 0.84 3.88
N ALA A 213 -13.07 -0.20 3.16
CA ALA A 213 -13.43 -1.58 3.48
C ALA A 213 -12.38 -2.60 3.04
N VAL A 214 -12.34 -3.73 3.75
CA VAL A 214 -11.70 -4.97 3.27
C VAL A 214 -12.72 -5.74 2.45
N VAL A 215 -12.40 -6.07 1.21
CA VAL A 215 -13.27 -6.82 0.30
C VAL A 215 -12.50 -7.95 -0.36
N LYS A 216 -13.21 -8.90 -0.97
CA LYS A 216 -12.59 -9.89 -1.85
C LYS A 216 -12.31 -9.28 -3.22
N ASP A 217 -11.28 -9.78 -3.90
CA ASP A 217 -10.96 -9.37 -5.27
C ASP A 217 -12.03 -9.76 -6.31
N THR A 218 -12.95 -10.65 -5.94
CA THR A 218 -14.14 -11.04 -6.71
C THR A 218 -15.43 -10.33 -6.28
N SER A 219 -15.32 -9.32 -5.42
CA SER A 219 -16.48 -8.57 -4.88
C SER A 219 -17.13 -7.69 -5.94
N ASP A 220 -18.45 -7.48 -5.81
CA ASP A 220 -19.21 -6.49 -6.59
C ASP A 220 -18.70 -5.05 -6.38
N SER A 221 -17.79 -4.82 -5.42
CA SER A 221 -17.07 -3.55 -5.26
C SER A 221 -16.20 -3.18 -6.47
N TYR A 222 -15.89 -4.15 -7.35
CA TYR A 222 -15.11 -3.96 -8.58
C TYR A 222 -15.96 -3.78 -9.84
N ILE A 223 -17.29 -3.61 -9.72
CA ILE A 223 -18.15 -3.28 -10.86
C ILE A 223 -17.77 -1.90 -11.39
N MET A 224 -17.51 -1.82 -12.68
CA MET A 224 -17.11 -0.58 -13.38
C MET A 224 -18.16 -0.10 -14.38
N GLU A 225 -19.01 -1.00 -14.87
CA GLU A 225 -20.04 -0.70 -15.86
C GLU A 225 -21.42 -0.64 -15.21
N TYR A 226 -22.18 0.40 -15.50
CA TYR A 226 -23.49 0.66 -14.93
C TYR A 226 -24.47 0.95 -16.06
N ALA A 227 -25.57 0.20 -16.11
CA ALA A 227 -26.57 0.32 -17.18
C ALA A 227 -27.23 1.71 -17.20
N ASP A 228 -27.46 2.28 -16.03
CA ASP A 228 -28.11 3.59 -15.84
C ASP A 228 -27.76 4.21 -14.47
N ASP A 229 -28.36 5.35 -14.16
CA ASP A 229 -28.16 6.02 -12.87
C ASP A 229 -28.68 5.21 -11.68
N ALA A 230 -29.76 4.44 -11.87
CA ALA A 230 -30.31 3.62 -10.80
C ALA A 230 -29.36 2.46 -10.46
N ALA A 231 -28.71 1.84 -11.46
CA ALA A 231 -27.70 0.82 -11.27
C ALA A 231 -26.46 1.40 -10.55
N PHE A 232 -26.03 2.61 -10.94
CA PHE A 232 -24.92 3.28 -10.26
C PHE A 232 -25.25 3.66 -8.82
N GLN A 233 -26.49 4.15 -8.55
CA GLN A 233 -26.93 4.43 -7.18
C GLN A 233 -26.92 3.18 -6.31
N LYS A 234 -27.38 2.03 -6.81
CA LYS A 234 -27.33 0.75 -6.10
C LYS A 234 -25.88 0.35 -5.76
N TYR A 235 -24.95 0.58 -6.69
CA TYR A 235 -23.53 0.34 -6.44
C TYR A 235 -23.01 1.26 -5.32
N ILE A 236 -23.32 2.54 -5.35
CA ILE A 236 -22.94 3.50 -4.29
C ILE A 236 -23.50 3.05 -2.93
N ASP A 237 -24.76 2.66 -2.88
CA ASP A 237 -25.40 2.20 -1.64
C ASP A 237 -24.75 0.91 -1.12
N TYR A 238 -24.41 0.00 -2.03
CA TYR A 238 -23.66 -1.22 -1.69
C TYR A 238 -22.28 -0.89 -1.12
N ILE A 239 -21.50 0.00 -1.75
CA ILE A 239 -20.17 0.43 -1.27
C ILE A 239 -20.28 1.07 0.12
N LYS A 240 -21.27 1.94 0.34
CA LYS A 240 -21.51 2.55 1.66
C LYS A 240 -21.81 1.51 2.75
N GLN A 241 -22.56 0.45 2.43
CA GLN A 241 -22.85 -0.65 3.35
C GLN A 241 -21.62 -1.50 3.69
N GLN A 242 -20.65 -1.61 2.77
CA GLN A 242 -19.40 -2.33 3.00
C GLN A 242 -18.40 -1.55 3.85
N SER A 243 -18.58 -0.24 4.02
CA SER A 243 -17.66 0.61 4.78
C SER A 243 -17.50 0.14 6.22
N ALA A 244 -16.27 0.13 6.73
CA ALA A 244 -15.95 -0.25 8.10
C ALA A 244 -16.56 0.70 9.14
N TYR A 245 -16.92 1.91 8.73
CA TYR A 245 -17.52 2.96 9.56
C TYR A 245 -18.44 3.86 8.71
N PRO A 246 -19.40 4.56 9.34
CA PRO A 246 -20.24 5.55 8.65
C PRO A 246 -19.42 6.78 8.27
N THR A 247 -19.75 7.37 7.14
CA THR A 247 -19.13 8.59 6.62
C THR A 247 -20.18 9.67 6.38
N THR A 248 -19.77 10.94 6.31
CA THR A 248 -20.67 12.09 6.11
C THR A 248 -20.78 12.55 4.67
N ALA A 249 -19.90 12.06 3.78
CA ALA A 249 -19.86 12.48 2.39
C ALA A 249 -21.16 12.16 1.65
N GLU A 250 -21.68 13.15 0.92
CA GLU A 250 -22.86 13.00 0.08
C GLU A 250 -22.46 12.44 -1.30
N VAL A 251 -23.04 11.29 -1.66
CA VAL A 251 -22.75 10.61 -2.93
C VAL A 251 -24.06 10.20 -3.59
N THR A 252 -24.22 10.58 -4.84
CA THR A 252 -25.41 10.31 -5.66
C THR A 252 -25.04 9.73 -7.01
N ALA A 253 -26.00 9.27 -7.77
CA ALA A 253 -25.78 8.78 -9.13
C ALA A 253 -25.17 9.81 -10.10
N ALA A 254 -25.23 11.11 -9.78
CA ALA A 254 -24.60 12.18 -10.55
C ALA A 254 -23.12 12.41 -10.16
N SER A 255 -22.67 11.80 -9.07
CA SER A 255 -21.31 11.97 -8.56
C SER A 255 -20.28 11.24 -9.42
N LYS A 256 -19.05 11.75 -9.42
CA LYS A 256 -17.85 11.04 -9.92
C LYS A 256 -17.06 10.53 -8.73
N ILE A 257 -16.68 9.28 -8.77
CA ILE A 257 -15.94 8.65 -7.68
C ILE A 257 -14.61 8.08 -8.17
N VAL A 258 -13.67 7.96 -7.26
CA VAL A 258 -12.40 7.27 -7.45
C VAL A 258 -12.28 6.17 -6.39
N SER A 259 -11.87 4.98 -6.83
CA SER A 259 -11.69 3.80 -6.00
C SER A 259 -10.21 3.43 -5.95
N LEU A 260 -9.59 3.60 -4.78
CA LEU A 260 -8.19 3.27 -4.54
C LEU A 260 -8.10 1.84 -4.01
N SER A 261 -7.36 0.98 -4.69
CA SER A 261 -7.27 -0.45 -4.38
C SER A 261 -5.86 -0.91 -4.06
N THR A 262 -5.71 -1.63 -2.94
CA THR A 262 -4.44 -2.27 -2.56
C THR A 262 -4.66 -3.64 -1.92
N CYS A 263 -3.60 -4.47 -1.83
CA CYS A 263 -3.65 -5.74 -1.12
C CYS A 263 -3.68 -5.52 0.41
N THR A 264 -4.32 -6.44 1.16
CA THR A 264 -4.26 -6.39 2.63
C THR A 264 -2.95 -6.98 3.18
N ASN A 265 -2.25 -7.81 2.40
CA ASN A 265 -1.13 -8.65 2.81
C ASN A 265 -1.48 -9.67 3.92
N VAL A 266 -2.76 -9.89 4.19
CA VAL A 266 -3.28 -10.88 5.14
C VAL A 266 -3.71 -12.14 4.40
N ARG A 267 -4.48 -11.98 3.31
CA ARG A 267 -4.92 -13.04 2.41
C ARG A 267 -4.71 -12.62 0.97
N ASP A 268 -4.44 -13.58 0.10
CA ASP A 268 -4.14 -13.32 -1.31
C ASP A 268 -5.37 -12.80 -2.07
N ASP A 269 -6.59 -13.18 -1.65
CA ASP A 269 -7.88 -12.81 -2.23
C ASP A 269 -8.50 -11.56 -1.59
N GLU A 270 -7.82 -10.91 -0.64
CA GLU A 270 -8.31 -9.71 0.04
C GLU A 270 -7.67 -8.43 -0.50
N ARG A 271 -8.52 -7.43 -0.67
CA ARG A 271 -8.12 -6.06 -1.04
C ARG A 271 -8.66 -5.08 -0.02
N TYR A 272 -7.95 -3.97 0.12
CA TYR A 272 -8.44 -2.82 0.85
C TYR A 272 -8.82 -1.74 -0.15
N LEU A 273 -10.09 -1.33 -0.12
CA LEU A 273 -10.63 -0.27 -0.97
C LEU A 273 -10.90 0.98 -0.16
N VAL A 274 -10.52 2.13 -0.70
CA VAL A 274 -10.90 3.46 -0.22
C VAL A 274 -11.58 4.18 -1.36
N HIS A 275 -12.83 4.60 -1.18
CA HIS A 275 -13.62 5.27 -2.19
C HIS A 275 -13.79 6.76 -1.85
N GLY A 276 -13.42 7.63 -2.80
CA GLY A 276 -13.61 9.06 -2.68
C GLY A 276 -14.62 9.57 -3.69
N VAL A 277 -15.47 10.53 -3.29
CA VAL A 277 -16.37 11.29 -4.16
C VAL A 277 -15.76 12.64 -4.48
N MET A 278 -15.79 13.04 -5.74
CA MET A 278 -15.30 14.35 -6.16
C MET A 278 -16.24 15.44 -5.65
N ILE A 279 -15.71 16.33 -4.80
CA ILE A 279 -16.45 17.46 -4.22
C ILE A 279 -16.06 18.80 -4.84
N LYS A 280 -14.88 18.87 -5.48
CA LYS A 280 -14.39 20.11 -6.10
C LYS A 280 -13.47 19.79 -7.27
N GLU A 281 -13.60 20.57 -8.36
CA GLU A 281 -12.64 20.62 -9.47
C GLU A 281 -12.25 22.07 -9.68
N GLU A 282 -10.96 22.38 -9.75
CA GLU A 282 -10.44 23.73 -9.91
C GLU A 282 -9.23 23.74 -10.86
N GLN A 283 -9.07 24.84 -11.59
CA GLN A 283 -7.90 25.04 -12.44
C GLN A 283 -6.71 25.44 -11.56
N VAL A 284 -5.58 24.76 -11.71
CA VAL A 284 -4.31 25.09 -11.06
C VAL A 284 -3.41 25.73 -12.11
N LYS A 285 -2.71 26.80 -11.76
CA LYS A 285 -1.71 27.39 -12.64
C LYS A 285 -0.63 26.36 -12.93
N GLN A 286 -0.40 26.05 -14.20
CA GLN A 286 0.81 25.35 -14.63
C GLN A 286 1.90 26.38 -14.85
N GLU A 287 3.15 26.08 -14.41
CA GLU A 287 4.29 26.93 -14.76
C GLU A 287 4.51 26.88 -16.27
N GLY A 288 4.46 28.03 -16.91
CA GLY A 288 4.73 28.17 -18.34
C GLY A 288 3.72 29.03 -19.12
N GLU A 289 2.62 29.51 -18.50
CA GLU A 289 1.73 30.51 -19.08
C GLU A 289 1.89 31.89 -18.48
#